data_aea234f08429f7b52d6cc769cf5b8010
#
_entry.id   aea234f08429f7b52d6cc769cf5b8010
#
_cell.length_a   1.000
_cell.length_b   1.000
_cell.length_c   1.000
_cell.angle_alpha   90.00
_cell.angle_beta   90.00
_cell.angle_gamma   90.00
#
_symmetry.space_group_name_H-M   'P 1'
#
loop_
_entity.id
_entity.type
_entity.pdbx_description
1 polymer ?
#
loop_
_entity_poly.entity_id
_entity_poly.type
_entity_poly.pdbx_seq_one_letter_code
_entity_poly.pdbx_strand_id
1 'polypeptide(L)'
;MPTFSQLVRMGREAVTSKTKSPALAGCPEKRGVCIRVYTQTPKKPNSALRKVARVRLTNAVEVTTYIPGIGHNLQEHSIVLVRGGRVKDLPGVRYHVVRGTLDAAGVENRKQGRSKYGAKRPKAAQAK
;
A
#
# COMPACT_ATOMS: atom_id res chain seq x y z
N MET A 1 40.10 9.88 -6.27
CA MET A 1 39.87 11.29 -5.97
C MET A 1 39.99 12.11 -7.24
N PRO A 2 38.99 12.85 -7.63
CA PRO A 2 39.07 13.62 -8.87
C PRO A 2 39.96 14.83 -8.72
N THR A 3 40.62 15.21 -9.82
CA THR A 3 41.46 16.39 -9.83
C THR A 3 40.60 17.63 -10.06
N PHE A 4 41.16 18.80 -9.80
CA PHE A 4 40.41 20.05 -10.04
C PHE A 4 40.01 20.19 -11.49
N SER A 5 40.83 19.77 -12.43
CA SER A 5 40.48 19.82 -13.85
C SER A 5 39.31 18.94 -14.19
N GLN A 6 39.21 17.76 -13.55
CA GLN A 6 38.08 16.87 -13.75
C GLN A 6 36.81 17.46 -13.18
N LEU A 7 36.87 18.10 -12.02
CA LEU A 7 35.70 18.75 -11.44
C LEU A 7 35.20 19.92 -12.28
N VAL A 8 36.10 20.67 -12.89
CA VAL A 8 35.72 21.76 -13.74
C VAL A 8 35.03 21.27 -15.03
N ARG A 9 35.53 20.16 -15.60
CA ARG A 9 34.94 19.63 -16.82
C ARG A 9 33.63 18.90 -16.60
N MET A 10 33.57 18.08 -15.55
CA MET A 10 32.42 17.20 -15.33
C MET A 10 31.48 17.71 -14.27
N GLY A 11 31.98 18.52 -13.36
CA GLY A 11 31.19 18.99 -12.21
C GLY A 11 30.85 17.86 -11.24
N ARG A 12 29.98 18.16 -10.35
CA ARG A 12 29.46 17.17 -9.40
C ARG A 12 27.98 16.95 -9.69
N GLU A 13 27.58 15.71 -9.65
CA GLU A 13 26.18 15.39 -9.84
C GLU A 13 25.58 15.04 -8.49
N ALA A 14 24.37 15.53 -8.24
CA ALA A 14 23.67 15.18 -7.01
C ALA A 14 23.28 13.72 -7.07
N VAL A 15 23.42 13.05 -5.95
CA VAL A 15 23.01 11.67 -5.85
C VAL A 15 21.48 11.61 -5.84
N THR A 16 20.92 10.85 -6.77
CA THR A 16 19.46 10.67 -6.81
C THR A 16 19.09 9.43 -6.02
N SER A 17 18.06 9.53 -5.22
CA SER A 17 17.61 8.37 -4.47
C SER A 17 16.42 7.74 -5.18
N LYS A 18 16.39 6.40 -5.18
CA LYS A 18 15.27 5.69 -5.73
C LYS A 18 14.13 5.72 -4.76
N THR A 19 12.92 5.93 -5.24
CA THR A 19 11.75 5.79 -4.41
C THR A 19 11.52 4.33 -4.08
N LYS A 20 10.97 4.06 -2.92
CA LYS A 20 10.60 2.71 -2.51
C LYS A 20 9.21 2.33 -3.04
N SER A 21 8.52 3.25 -3.68
CA SER A 21 7.17 3.01 -4.22
C SER A 21 7.09 3.40 -5.69
N PRO A 22 7.85 2.72 -6.56
CA PRO A 22 7.92 3.13 -7.98
C PRO A 22 6.58 3.06 -8.71
N ALA A 23 5.70 2.16 -8.29
CA ALA A 23 4.40 2.02 -8.95
C ALA A 23 3.48 3.22 -8.75
N LEU A 24 3.73 4.03 -7.73
CA LEU A 24 2.90 5.21 -7.48
C LEU A 24 3.30 6.39 -8.36
N ALA A 25 4.45 6.32 -8.99
CA ALA A 25 4.92 7.35 -9.94
C ALA A 25 4.86 8.77 -9.34
N GLY A 26 5.29 8.91 -8.09
CA GLY A 26 5.32 10.23 -7.43
C GLY A 26 3.99 10.69 -6.85
N CYS A 27 2.94 9.89 -6.95
CA CYS A 27 1.64 10.22 -6.37
C CYS A 27 1.52 9.67 -4.95
N PRO A 28 0.80 10.32 -4.05
CA PRO A 28 0.60 9.77 -2.72
C PRO A 28 -0.22 8.48 -2.73
N GLU A 29 -1.16 8.38 -3.67
CA GLU A 29 -2.01 7.21 -3.81
C GLU A 29 -2.39 7.00 -5.26
N LYS A 30 -2.77 5.77 -5.61
CA LYS A 30 -3.18 5.44 -6.96
C LYS A 30 -4.38 4.54 -6.90
N ARG A 31 -5.33 4.73 -7.77
CA ARG A 31 -6.50 3.85 -7.89
C ARG A 31 -6.11 2.62 -8.71
N GLY A 32 -6.69 1.51 -8.39
CA GLY A 32 -6.46 0.30 -9.15
C GLY A 32 -7.62 -0.68 -9.06
N VAL A 33 -7.55 -1.73 -9.84
CA VAL A 33 -8.57 -2.78 -9.88
C VAL A 33 -7.93 -4.07 -9.38
N CYS A 34 -8.60 -4.76 -8.46
CA CYS A 34 -8.11 -6.02 -7.95
C CYS A 34 -8.18 -7.08 -9.01
N ILE A 35 -7.04 -7.70 -9.34
CA ILE A 35 -6.99 -8.80 -10.28
C ILE A 35 -7.21 -10.09 -9.53
N ARG A 36 -6.69 -10.20 -8.33
CA ARG A 36 -6.79 -11.39 -7.52
C ARG A 36 -6.67 -11.02 -6.05
N VAL A 37 -7.46 -11.64 -5.20
CA VAL A 37 -7.40 -11.46 -3.75
C VAL A 37 -7.09 -12.81 -3.12
N TYR A 38 -6.09 -12.88 -2.29
CA TYR A 38 -5.63 -14.15 -1.71
C TYR A 38 -4.93 -13.93 -0.38
N THR A 39 -4.49 -15.00 0.24
CA THR A 39 -3.71 -14.91 1.47
C THR A 39 -2.29 -15.34 1.20
N GLN A 40 -1.36 -14.83 1.97
CA GLN A 40 0.04 -15.15 1.83
C GLN A 40 0.67 -15.34 3.19
N THR A 41 1.55 -16.33 3.32
CA THR A 41 2.26 -16.54 4.58
C THR A 41 3.42 -15.54 4.68
N PRO A 42 3.70 -15.02 5.88
CA PRO A 42 4.82 -14.10 6.04
C PRO A 42 6.17 -14.84 6.05
N LYS A 43 7.25 -14.07 6.07
CA LYS A 43 8.56 -14.64 6.17
C LYS A 43 8.77 -15.25 7.52
N LYS A 44 9.65 -16.22 7.65
CA LYS A 44 10.07 -16.77 8.93
C LYS A 44 10.69 -15.65 9.79
N PRO A 45 10.49 -15.64 11.08
CA PRO A 45 9.87 -16.69 11.91
C PRO A 45 8.38 -16.53 12.12
N ASN A 46 7.72 -15.63 11.43
CA ASN A 46 6.32 -15.39 11.62
C ASN A 46 5.44 -16.39 10.86
N SER A 47 4.25 -16.59 11.37
CA SER A 47 3.30 -17.49 10.76
C SER A 47 1.90 -16.90 10.86
N ALA A 48 1.19 -16.82 9.79
CA ALA A 48 -0.18 -16.32 9.74
C ALA A 48 -0.72 -16.42 8.32
N LEU A 49 -1.95 -16.04 8.12
CA LEU A 49 -2.51 -15.90 6.77
C LEU A 49 -2.75 -14.40 6.54
N ARG A 50 -1.81 -13.75 5.89
CA ARG A 50 -1.92 -12.31 5.61
C ARG A 50 -2.75 -12.10 4.36
N LYS A 51 -3.71 -11.18 4.43
CA LYS A 51 -4.61 -10.90 3.32
C LYS A 51 -3.95 -9.92 2.36
N VAL A 52 -3.81 -10.29 1.11
CA VAL A 52 -3.18 -9.45 0.10
C VAL A 52 -4.02 -9.45 -1.18
N ALA A 53 -3.80 -8.47 -2.02
CA ALA A 53 -4.49 -8.35 -3.29
C ALA A 53 -3.50 -7.97 -4.38
N ARG A 54 -3.61 -8.62 -5.53
CA ARG A 54 -2.87 -8.24 -6.70
C ARG A 54 -3.71 -7.18 -7.43
N VAL A 55 -3.18 -5.98 -7.58
CA VAL A 55 -3.94 -4.84 -8.10
C VAL A 55 -3.24 -4.27 -9.34
N ARG A 56 -4.02 -4.00 -10.39
CA ARG A 56 -3.52 -3.28 -11.55
C ARG A 56 -3.86 -1.80 -11.36
N LEU A 57 -2.86 -0.97 -11.25
CA LEU A 57 -3.04 0.46 -11.05
C LEU A 57 -3.42 1.17 -12.35
N THR A 58 -3.85 2.42 -12.25
CA THR A 58 -4.26 3.20 -13.43
C THR A 58 -3.12 3.45 -14.40
N ASN A 59 -1.86 3.33 -13.95
CA ASN A 59 -0.71 3.44 -14.83
C ASN A 59 -0.30 2.10 -15.45
N ALA A 60 -1.18 1.12 -15.41
CA ALA A 60 -0.98 -0.23 -15.95
C ALA A 60 0.07 -1.08 -15.22
N VAL A 61 0.54 -0.65 -14.08
CA VAL A 61 1.50 -1.42 -13.28
C VAL A 61 0.74 -2.34 -12.33
N GLU A 62 1.11 -3.61 -12.27
CA GLU A 62 0.49 -4.56 -11.35
C GLU A 62 1.36 -4.72 -10.12
N VAL A 63 0.77 -4.59 -8.96
CA VAL A 63 1.48 -4.71 -7.69
C VAL A 63 0.71 -5.57 -6.70
N THR A 64 1.43 -6.17 -5.75
CA THR A 64 0.80 -6.86 -4.64
C THR A 64 0.66 -5.89 -3.47
N THR A 65 -0.54 -5.75 -2.96
CA THR A 65 -0.84 -4.82 -1.88
C THR A 65 -1.36 -5.57 -0.67
N TYR A 66 -1.10 -5.04 0.52
CA TYR A 66 -1.60 -5.62 1.76
C TYR A 66 -2.96 -5.01 2.10
N ILE A 67 -3.88 -5.83 2.55
CA ILE A 67 -5.18 -5.38 3.00
C ILE A 67 -5.13 -5.29 4.53
N PRO A 68 -5.01 -4.08 5.11
CA PRO A 68 -4.85 -3.96 6.56
C PRO A 68 -6.15 -4.20 7.31
N GLY A 69 -6.05 -4.56 8.57
CA GLY A 69 -7.19 -4.74 9.46
C GLY A 69 -7.75 -6.13 9.44
N ILE A 70 -8.84 -6.34 10.16
CA ILE A 70 -9.48 -7.63 10.27
C ILE A 70 -10.61 -7.73 9.28
N GLY A 71 -10.56 -8.71 8.42
CA GLY A 71 -11.60 -8.95 7.42
C GLY A 71 -11.64 -7.91 6.32
N HIS A 72 -12.27 -8.22 5.23
CA HIS A 72 -12.44 -7.29 4.12
C HIS A 72 -13.58 -7.79 3.21
N ASN A 73 -14.02 -6.92 2.32
CA ASN A 73 -15.06 -7.27 1.36
C ASN A 73 -14.55 -7.27 -0.08
N LEU A 74 -13.24 -7.31 -0.26
CA LEU A 74 -12.66 -7.22 -1.60
C LEU A 74 -12.75 -8.55 -2.34
N GLN A 75 -12.91 -8.46 -3.63
CA GLN A 75 -12.96 -9.61 -4.51
C GLN A 75 -12.39 -9.20 -5.87
N GLU A 76 -12.29 -10.14 -6.79
CA GLU A 76 -11.79 -9.85 -8.11
C GLU A 76 -12.63 -8.74 -8.75
N HIS A 77 -12.00 -7.82 -9.41
CA HIS A 77 -12.59 -6.65 -10.07
C HIS A 77 -13.03 -5.53 -9.10
N SER A 78 -12.77 -5.64 -7.81
CA SER A 78 -13.03 -4.53 -6.89
C SER A 78 -12.08 -3.37 -7.16
N ILE A 79 -12.58 -2.15 -7.08
CA ILE A 79 -11.77 -0.95 -7.28
C ILE A 79 -11.26 -0.47 -5.93
N VAL A 80 -9.94 -0.26 -5.82
CA VAL A 80 -9.32 0.12 -4.56
C VAL A 80 -8.37 1.28 -4.74
N LEU A 81 -8.06 1.97 -3.64
CA LEU A 81 -7.07 3.01 -3.61
C LEU A 81 -5.83 2.43 -2.92
N VAL A 82 -4.67 2.57 -3.53
CA VAL A 82 -3.41 2.00 -3.06
C VAL A 82 -2.46 3.10 -2.63
N ARG A 83 -1.86 2.96 -1.47
CA ARG A 83 -0.84 3.88 -0.98
C ARG A 83 0.48 3.15 -0.77
N GLY A 84 1.57 3.90 -0.63
CA GLY A 84 2.85 3.32 -0.32
C GLY A 84 2.92 2.81 1.12
N GLY A 85 3.84 1.97 1.41
CA GLY A 85 4.08 1.39 2.73
C GLY A 85 4.39 -0.08 2.60
N ARG A 86 5.59 -0.45 2.99
CA ARG A 86 6.03 -1.84 2.88
C ARG A 86 5.53 -2.67 4.05
N VAL A 87 5.23 -3.91 3.80
CA VAL A 87 4.95 -4.90 4.84
C VAL A 87 6.22 -5.72 5.03
N LYS A 88 6.88 -5.54 6.15
CA LYS A 88 8.16 -6.20 6.41
C LYS A 88 8.05 -7.71 6.42
N ASP A 89 6.94 -8.25 6.90
CA ASP A 89 6.72 -9.68 6.98
C ASP A 89 6.50 -10.35 5.62
N LEU A 90 6.10 -9.61 4.64
CA LEU A 90 5.73 -10.19 3.34
C LEU A 90 6.71 -9.78 2.26
N PRO A 91 7.30 -10.72 1.55
CA PRO A 91 8.26 -10.38 0.49
C PRO A 91 7.55 -9.73 -0.71
N GLY A 92 8.13 -8.66 -1.21
CA GLY A 92 7.60 -7.99 -2.40
C GLY A 92 6.35 -7.16 -2.21
N VAL A 93 5.86 -7.01 -0.99
CA VAL A 93 4.67 -6.21 -0.72
C VAL A 93 5.11 -4.82 -0.27
N ARG A 94 4.98 -3.82 -1.13
CA ARG A 94 5.42 -2.45 -0.89
C ARG A 94 4.29 -1.47 -0.74
N TYR A 95 3.06 -1.93 -0.81
CA TYR A 95 1.90 -1.06 -0.86
C TYR A 95 0.80 -1.57 0.04
N HIS A 96 -0.11 -0.68 0.42
CA HIS A 96 -1.29 -1.03 1.22
C HIS A 96 -2.54 -0.54 0.55
N VAL A 97 -3.63 -1.24 0.71
CA VAL A 97 -4.97 -0.79 0.29
C VAL A 97 -5.48 0.18 1.35
N VAL A 98 -6.02 1.32 0.93
CA VAL A 98 -6.63 2.29 1.85
C VAL A 98 -8.04 1.83 2.17
N ARG A 99 -8.29 1.51 3.45
CA ARG A 99 -9.60 1.02 3.89
C ARG A 99 -10.61 2.18 3.98
N GLY A 100 -11.84 1.90 3.67
CA GLY A 100 -12.91 2.91 3.74
C GLY A 100 -13.04 3.79 2.53
N THR A 101 -12.36 3.46 1.42
CA THR A 101 -12.45 4.22 0.18
C THR A 101 -12.82 3.30 -0.97
N LEU A 102 -13.49 3.83 -1.95
CA LEU A 102 -13.89 3.07 -3.15
C LEU A 102 -14.62 1.78 -2.72
N ASP A 103 -14.19 0.63 -3.23
CA ASP A 103 -14.84 -0.63 -2.91
C ASP A 103 -14.32 -1.28 -1.61
N ALA A 104 -13.28 -0.74 -1.01
CA ALA A 104 -12.75 -1.30 0.22
C ALA A 104 -13.47 -0.71 1.43
N ALA A 105 -14.30 -1.51 2.06
CA ALA A 105 -15.02 -1.07 3.27
C ALA A 105 -14.07 -0.89 4.43
N GLY A 106 -14.40 -0.05 5.38
CA GLY A 106 -13.61 0.11 6.60
C GLY A 106 -13.70 -1.13 7.49
N VAL A 107 -12.84 -1.18 8.49
CA VAL A 107 -12.84 -2.29 9.43
C VAL A 107 -14.01 -2.14 10.38
N GLU A 108 -14.83 -3.17 10.51
CA GLU A 108 -16.01 -3.12 11.34
C GLU A 108 -15.65 -3.17 12.83
N ASN A 109 -16.43 -2.51 13.63
CA ASN A 109 -16.29 -2.51 15.10
C ASN A 109 -14.94 -1.99 15.59
N ARG A 110 -14.24 -1.26 14.80
CA ARG A 110 -12.97 -0.71 15.22
C ARG A 110 -13.18 0.62 15.94
N LYS A 111 -12.62 0.76 17.12
CA LYS A 111 -12.79 1.96 17.96
C LYS A 111 -11.53 2.78 18.13
N GLN A 112 -10.36 2.19 17.92
CA GLN A 112 -9.09 2.88 18.05
C GLN A 112 -8.35 2.89 16.71
N GLY A 113 -7.64 3.95 16.41
CA GLY A 113 -6.91 4.08 15.15
C GLY A 113 -7.81 4.03 13.94
N ARG A 114 -9.00 4.57 14.04
CA ARG A 114 -10.02 4.48 12.98
C ARG A 114 -9.60 5.06 11.66
N SER A 115 -8.82 6.14 11.67
CA SER A 115 -8.39 6.76 10.43
C SER A 115 -7.51 5.85 9.61
N LYS A 116 -6.74 4.97 10.23
CA LYS A 116 -5.87 4.06 9.52
C LYS A 116 -6.62 2.91 8.87
N TYR A 117 -7.81 2.61 9.37
CA TYR A 117 -8.58 1.46 8.90
C TYR A 117 -9.96 1.83 8.32
N GLY A 118 -10.16 3.12 8.07
CA GLY A 118 -11.39 3.56 7.43
C GLY A 118 -12.66 3.38 8.24
N ALA A 119 -12.55 3.27 9.56
CA ALA A 119 -13.72 3.08 10.40
C ALA A 119 -14.36 4.40 10.74
N LYS A 120 -15.68 4.42 10.67
CA LYS A 120 -16.41 5.63 10.99
C LYS A 120 -16.52 5.82 12.49
N ARG A 121 -16.72 7.08 12.90
CA ARG A 121 -16.91 7.39 14.30
C ARG A 121 -18.18 6.72 14.82
N PRO A 122 -18.13 6.03 15.96
CA PRO A 122 -19.34 5.46 16.55
C PRO A 122 -20.34 6.54 16.89
N LYS A 123 -21.60 6.32 16.60
CA LYS A 123 -22.63 7.27 16.90
C LYS A 123 -23.16 6.98 18.26
N ALA A 124 -22.90 7.88 19.20
CA ALA A 124 -23.30 7.64 20.56
C ALA A 124 -24.80 7.46 20.73
N ALA A 125 -25.55 8.23 20.05
CA ALA A 125 -26.93 8.10 20.23
C ALA A 125 -27.57 7.05 19.43
N GLN A 126 -26.84 6.32 18.66
CA GLN A 126 -27.39 5.46 17.89
C GLN A 126 -27.20 4.28 18.27
N ALA A 127 -27.50 3.96 19.14
CA ALA A 127 -27.36 2.79 19.52
C ALA A 127 -27.82 1.96 18.50
N LYS A 128 -28.36 2.06 17.80
CA LYS A 128 -28.81 1.23 16.91
C LYS A 128 -28.23 0.36 16.37
#